data_745057500d1f0f997bd4a75c9477bbcf
#
_entry.id   745057500d1f0f997bd4a75c9477bbcf
#
_cell.length_a   1.000
_cell.length_b   1.000
_cell.length_c   1.000
_cell.angle_alpha   90.00
_cell.angle_beta   90.00
_cell.angle_gamma   90.00
#
_symmetry.space_group_name_H-M   'P 1'
#
loop_
_entity.id
_entity.type
_entity.pdbx_description
1 polymer ?
#
loop_
_entity_poly.entity_id
_entity_poly.type
_entity_poly.pdbx_seq_one_letter_code
_entity_poly.pdbx_strand_id
1 'polypeptide(L)'
;KELNDRWINSTLNDDGEEILPGTFFRDKEFIGDTFKLDIEYDKRARKYELVDANEIKGTPLVKYLLGNFHLSHLSSITMKHKDKVMVHDMNTGVELLSIVMDAIDRRRTLCFKYKSYYRKDKEYTYEVIPCFIRLFEHRWYLICEYMDRTQTRVLTLERMSDMEVGKKE
;
A
#
# COMPACT_ATOMS: atom_id res chain seq x y z
N LYS A 1 22.85 -10.83 16.81
CA LYS A 1 22.39 -11.87 17.74
C LYS A 1 20.93 -11.61 18.14
N GLU A 2 20.60 -10.53 18.83
CA GLU A 2 19.23 -10.23 19.28
C GLU A 2 18.19 -10.25 18.15
N LEU A 3 18.52 -9.75 16.97
CA LEU A 3 17.64 -9.79 15.80
C LEU A 3 17.36 -11.26 15.38
N ASN A 4 18.40 -12.08 15.31
CA ASN A 4 18.25 -13.49 14.96
C ASN A 4 17.44 -14.26 16.02
N ASP A 5 17.70 -13.98 17.30
CA ASP A 5 16.93 -14.59 18.39
C ASP A 5 15.42 -14.28 18.27
N ARG A 6 15.08 -13.04 17.87
CA ARG A 6 13.68 -12.65 17.61
C ARG A 6 13.14 -13.26 16.30
N TRP A 7 13.96 -13.31 15.26
CA TRP A 7 13.58 -13.85 13.97
C TRP A 7 13.26 -15.35 14.03
N ILE A 8 14.12 -16.15 14.66
CA ILE A 8 13.92 -17.59 14.83
C ILE A 8 12.60 -17.89 15.56
N ASN A 9 12.24 -17.05 16.54
CA ASN A 9 11.00 -17.21 17.31
C ASN A 9 9.81 -16.46 16.69
N SER A 10 9.98 -15.87 15.52
CA SER A 10 8.92 -15.13 14.82
C SER A 10 8.00 -16.11 14.09
N THR A 11 6.72 -15.81 14.13
CA THR A 11 5.72 -16.49 13.30
C THR A 11 5.87 -16.19 11.79
N LEU A 12 6.76 -15.27 11.42
CA LEU A 12 7.11 -14.95 10.03
C LEU A 12 8.22 -15.86 9.48
N ASN A 13 8.87 -16.61 10.34
CA ASN A 13 9.95 -17.52 10.00
C ASN A 13 9.43 -18.96 10.03
N ASP A 14 8.88 -19.40 8.91
CA ASP A 14 8.28 -20.75 8.82
C ASP A 14 9.35 -21.86 8.91
N ASP A 15 10.58 -21.59 8.49
CA ASP A 15 11.68 -22.55 8.43
C ASP A 15 12.53 -22.57 9.72
N GLY A 16 12.39 -21.58 10.59
CA GLY A 16 13.17 -21.43 11.83
C GLY A 16 14.66 -21.13 11.61
N GLU A 17 15.04 -20.72 10.40
CA GLU A 17 16.43 -20.45 10.04
C GLU A 17 16.88 -19.05 10.46
N GLU A 18 18.19 -18.90 10.69
CA GLU A 18 18.81 -17.62 11.01
C GLU A 18 18.94 -16.71 9.78
N ILE A 19 18.86 -15.40 9.99
CA ILE A 19 19.21 -14.43 8.96
C ILE A 19 20.73 -14.42 8.78
N LEU A 20 21.18 -14.82 7.58
CA LEU A 20 22.60 -14.77 7.24
C LEU A 20 23.06 -13.30 7.09
N PRO A 21 24.35 -12.99 7.39
CA PRO A 21 24.88 -11.64 7.27
C PRO A 21 24.63 -10.99 5.90
N GLY A 22 24.82 -11.73 4.81
CA GLY A 22 24.57 -11.23 3.47
C GLY A 22 23.10 -10.86 3.22
N THR A 23 22.19 -11.70 3.70
CA THR A 23 20.75 -11.44 3.64
C THR A 23 20.39 -10.20 4.46
N PHE A 24 20.93 -10.09 5.68
CA PHE A 24 20.69 -8.91 6.53
C PHE A 24 21.10 -7.60 5.85
N PHE A 25 22.29 -7.54 5.22
CA PHE A 25 22.74 -6.32 4.56
C PHE A 25 21.88 -5.96 3.35
N ARG A 26 21.54 -6.95 2.54
CA ARG A 26 20.65 -6.74 1.38
C ARG A 26 19.27 -6.24 1.81
N ASP A 27 18.70 -6.88 2.82
CA ASP A 27 17.36 -6.52 3.31
C ASP A 27 17.37 -5.14 4.01
N LYS A 28 18.46 -4.80 4.73
CA LYS A 28 18.67 -3.47 5.30
C LYS A 28 18.67 -2.39 4.20
N GLU A 29 19.40 -2.62 3.12
CA GLU A 29 19.49 -1.70 2.00
C GLU A 29 18.13 -1.57 1.29
N PHE A 30 17.47 -2.68 1.03
CA PHE A 30 16.13 -2.70 0.45
C PHE A 30 15.10 -1.94 1.30
N ILE A 31 15.11 -2.14 2.61
CA ILE A 31 14.24 -1.42 3.56
C ILE A 31 14.56 0.08 3.53
N GLY A 32 15.85 0.43 3.58
CA GLY A 32 16.31 1.81 3.51
C GLY A 32 15.80 2.51 2.25
N ASP A 33 15.98 1.88 1.09
CA ASP A 33 15.58 2.45 -0.19
C ASP A 33 14.05 2.53 -0.36
N THR A 34 13.33 1.47 0.04
CA THR A 34 11.89 1.37 -0.15
C THR A 34 11.13 2.35 0.76
N PHE A 35 11.54 2.44 2.02
CA PHE A 35 10.85 3.24 3.02
C PHE A 35 11.53 4.58 3.30
N LYS A 36 12.64 4.88 2.59
CA LYS A 36 13.47 6.07 2.81
C LYS A 36 13.91 6.17 4.28
N LEU A 37 14.36 5.04 4.82
CA LEU A 37 14.82 4.91 6.18
C LEU A 37 16.34 4.91 6.20
N ASP A 38 16.92 5.74 7.05
CA ASP A 38 18.34 5.71 7.30
C ASP A 38 18.65 4.77 8.48
N ILE A 39 19.35 3.66 8.19
CA ILE A 39 19.69 2.62 9.16
C ILE A 39 21.20 2.61 9.32
N GLU A 40 21.70 3.25 10.38
CA GLU A 40 23.12 3.36 10.66
C GLU A 40 23.58 2.38 11.73
N TYR A 41 24.88 2.05 11.71
CA TYR A 41 25.52 1.23 12.73
C TYR A 41 26.20 2.10 13.78
N ASP A 42 25.65 2.12 15.01
CA ASP A 42 26.32 2.73 16.12
C ASP A 42 27.47 1.84 16.65
N LYS A 43 28.71 2.28 16.41
CA LYS A 43 29.91 1.58 16.84
C LYS A 43 30.07 1.52 18.37
N ARG A 44 29.51 2.50 19.11
CA ARG A 44 29.60 2.56 20.58
C ARG A 44 28.61 1.59 21.21
N ALA A 45 27.37 1.62 20.75
CA ALA A 45 26.32 0.73 21.21
C ALA A 45 26.38 -0.66 20.58
N ARG A 46 27.21 -0.84 19.52
CA ARG A 46 27.33 -2.08 18.72
C ARG A 46 26.00 -2.61 18.18
N LYS A 47 25.14 -1.70 17.76
CA LYS A 47 23.82 -2.01 17.22
C LYS A 47 23.47 -1.13 16.03
N TYR A 48 22.55 -1.61 15.21
CA TYR A 48 21.94 -0.78 14.18
C TYR A 48 20.81 0.04 14.78
N GLU A 49 20.74 1.30 14.40
CA GLU A 49 19.71 2.24 14.81
C GLU A 49 19.07 2.89 13.60
N LEU A 50 17.79 3.19 13.72
CA LEU A 50 17.09 4.04 12.77
C LEU A 50 17.40 5.48 13.12
N VAL A 51 18.03 6.19 12.18
CA VAL A 51 18.20 7.65 12.29
C VAL A 51 16.81 8.26 12.07
N ASP A 52 16.46 9.23 12.90
CA ASP A 52 15.15 9.93 12.86
C ASP A 52 13.91 9.03 13.00
N ALA A 53 14.04 7.96 13.79
CA ALA A 53 12.94 7.02 14.06
C ALA A 53 11.62 7.70 14.50
N ASN A 54 11.66 8.90 15.03
CA ASN A 54 10.46 9.66 15.43
C ASN A 54 9.73 10.28 14.23
N GLU A 55 10.45 10.74 13.21
CA GLU A 55 9.84 11.23 11.97
C GLU A 55 9.18 10.07 11.19
N ILE A 56 9.86 8.94 11.13
CA ILE A 56 9.37 7.74 10.45
C ILE A 56 8.09 7.22 11.09
N LYS A 57 8.07 7.11 12.42
CA LYS A 57 6.86 6.71 13.16
C LYS A 57 5.70 7.68 12.97
N GLY A 58 5.98 8.92 12.56
CA GLY A 58 4.99 9.95 12.25
C GLY A 58 4.39 9.84 10.86
N THR A 59 5.08 9.24 9.88
CA THR A 59 4.62 9.22 8.48
C THR A 59 3.40 8.31 8.31
N PRO A 60 2.23 8.84 7.93
CA PRO A 60 1.00 8.06 7.80
C PRO A 60 1.13 6.89 6.82
N LEU A 61 1.87 7.07 5.73
CA LEU A 61 2.11 6.04 4.72
C LEU A 61 2.87 4.85 5.31
N VAL A 62 3.93 5.09 6.08
CA VAL A 62 4.72 4.01 6.71
C VAL A 62 3.86 3.23 7.70
N LYS A 63 3.05 3.92 8.52
CA LYS A 63 2.10 3.26 9.43
C LYS A 63 1.10 2.38 8.68
N TYR A 64 0.58 2.86 7.56
CA TYR A 64 -0.34 2.12 6.71
C TYR A 64 0.33 0.86 6.12
N LEU A 65 1.54 0.99 5.56
CA LEU A 65 2.29 -0.13 4.98
C LEU A 65 2.63 -1.19 6.02
N LEU A 66 3.09 -0.79 7.21
CA LEU A 66 3.35 -1.71 8.32
C LEU A 66 2.08 -2.40 8.79
N GLY A 67 0.96 -1.68 8.88
CA GLY A 67 -0.35 -2.27 9.20
C GLY A 67 -0.79 -3.32 8.18
N ASN A 68 -0.63 -3.04 6.89
CA ASN A 68 -0.94 -4.00 5.83
C ASN A 68 -0.01 -5.22 5.85
N PHE A 69 1.26 -5.03 6.18
CA PHE A 69 2.21 -6.14 6.36
C PHE A 69 1.75 -7.08 7.48
N HIS A 70 1.33 -6.55 8.63
CA HIS A 70 0.75 -7.36 9.70
C HIS A 70 -0.51 -8.11 9.27
N LEU A 71 -1.39 -7.46 8.48
CA LEU A 71 -2.60 -8.10 7.96
C LEU A 71 -2.28 -9.22 6.97
N SER A 72 -1.28 -9.05 6.09
CA SER A 72 -0.87 -10.10 5.15
C SER A 72 -0.33 -11.34 5.89
N HIS A 73 0.39 -11.12 6.98
CA HIS A 73 0.85 -12.20 7.84
C HIS A 73 -0.31 -12.90 8.56
N LEU A 74 -1.29 -12.15 9.06
CA LEU A 74 -2.51 -12.74 9.65
C LEU A 74 -3.26 -13.62 8.66
N SER A 75 -3.16 -13.38 7.35
CA SER A 75 -3.83 -14.21 6.34
C SER A 75 -3.34 -15.66 6.37
N SER A 76 -2.06 -15.90 6.61
CA SER A 76 -1.50 -17.23 6.73
C SER A 76 -2.02 -17.97 7.97
N ILE A 77 -2.16 -17.25 9.09
CA ILE A 77 -2.75 -17.77 10.34
C ILE A 77 -4.25 -18.01 10.15
N THR A 78 -4.94 -17.11 9.46
CA THR A 78 -6.37 -17.22 9.16
C THR A 78 -6.66 -18.47 8.31
N MET A 79 -5.78 -18.80 7.37
CA MET A 79 -5.92 -20.02 6.58
C MET A 79 -5.84 -21.31 7.42
N LYS A 80 -5.05 -21.30 8.49
CA LYS A 80 -4.96 -22.41 9.45
C LYS A 80 -6.17 -22.48 10.40
N HIS A 81 -6.89 -21.38 10.60
CA HIS A 81 -8.00 -21.25 11.57
C HIS A 81 -9.25 -20.65 10.94
N LYS A 82 -9.65 -21.16 9.77
CA LYS A 82 -10.84 -20.69 9.01
C LYS A 82 -12.15 -20.73 9.82
N ASP A 83 -12.21 -21.59 10.82
CA ASP A 83 -13.34 -21.74 11.73
C ASP A 83 -13.45 -20.61 12.77
N LYS A 84 -12.38 -19.85 12.99
CA LYS A 84 -12.30 -18.81 14.04
C LYS A 84 -12.19 -17.39 13.50
N VAL A 85 -11.88 -17.23 12.23
CA VAL A 85 -11.70 -15.93 11.60
C VAL A 85 -12.63 -15.81 10.40
N MET A 86 -13.59 -14.91 10.49
CA MET A 86 -14.49 -14.58 9.39
C MET A 86 -13.97 -13.31 8.71
N VAL A 87 -13.58 -13.43 7.46
CA VAL A 87 -13.20 -12.30 6.62
C VAL A 87 -14.29 -12.10 5.57
N HIS A 88 -14.87 -10.92 5.54
CA HIS A 88 -15.75 -10.54 4.45
C HIS A 88 -14.92 -10.02 3.28
N ASP A 89 -15.34 -10.35 2.08
CA ASP A 89 -14.75 -9.81 0.87
C ASP A 89 -14.89 -8.29 0.85
N MET A 90 -13.77 -7.59 0.90
CA MET A 90 -13.70 -6.13 0.86
C MET A 90 -13.00 -5.71 -0.41
N ASN A 91 -13.75 -5.20 -1.37
CA ASN A 91 -13.17 -4.50 -2.49
C ASN A 91 -12.55 -3.19 -1.97
N THR A 92 -11.24 -3.10 -1.96
CA THR A 92 -10.50 -1.92 -1.50
C THR A 92 -10.04 -1.03 -2.65
N GLY A 93 -10.12 -1.52 -3.90
CA GLY A 93 -9.61 -0.84 -5.08
C GLY A 93 -8.07 -0.74 -5.12
N VAL A 94 -7.37 -1.45 -4.24
CA VAL A 94 -5.89 -1.43 -4.17
C VAL A 94 -5.26 -1.94 -5.47
N GLU A 95 -5.90 -2.88 -6.13
CA GLU A 95 -5.49 -3.43 -7.42
C GLU A 95 -5.48 -2.39 -8.54
N LEU A 96 -6.26 -1.31 -8.40
CA LEU A 96 -6.31 -0.22 -9.38
C LEU A 96 -5.22 0.84 -9.17
N LEU A 97 -4.54 0.83 -8.03
CA LEU A 97 -3.53 1.85 -7.68
C LEU A 97 -2.41 1.93 -8.71
N SER A 98 -1.90 0.79 -9.17
CA SER A 98 -0.82 0.76 -10.15
C SER A 98 -1.23 1.38 -11.49
N ILE A 99 -2.47 1.11 -11.94
CA ILE A 99 -3.02 1.66 -13.17
C ILE A 99 -3.18 3.17 -13.06
N VAL A 100 -3.70 3.64 -11.93
CA VAL A 100 -3.91 5.07 -11.68
C VAL A 100 -2.58 5.82 -11.59
N MET A 101 -1.59 5.26 -10.89
CA MET A 101 -0.26 5.88 -10.78
C MET A 101 0.45 5.94 -12.14
N ASP A 102 0.39 4.87 -12.95
CA ASP A 102 0.95 4.87 -14.30
C ASP A 102 0.28 5.95 -15.19
N ALA A 103 -1.04 6.10 -15.07
CA ALA A 103 -1.77 7.13 -15.82
C ALA A 103 -1.37 8.55 -15.40
N ILE A 104 -1.17 8.81 -14.11
CA ILE A 104 -0.68 10.10 -13.59
C ILE A 104 0.72 10.40 -14.12
N ASP A 105 1.65 9.44 -13.98
CA ASP A 105 3.04 9.61 -14.38
C ASP A 105 3.18 9.86 -15.89
N ARG A 106 2.37 9.19 -16.69
CA ARG A 106 2.40 9.32 -18.15
C ARG A 106 1.46 10.41 -18.69
N ARG A 107 0.78 11.14 -17.83
CA ARG A 107 -0.23 12.14 -18.20
C ARG A 107 -1.25 11.59 -19.17
N ARG A 108 -1.96 10.53 -18.76
CA ARG A 108 -2.99 9.87 -19.57
C ARG A 108 -4.32 9.95 -18.85
N THR A 109 -5.39 9.96 -19.64
CA THR A 109 -6.75 9.89 -19.09
C THR A 109 -7.05 8.48 -18.57
N LEU A 110 -8.06 8.38 -17.73
CA LEU A 110 -8.62 7.12 -17.24
C LEU A 110 -10.08 7.01 -17.65
N CYS A 111 -10.44 5.87 -18.21
CA CYS A 111 -11.83 5.47 -18.45
C CYS A 111 -12.19 4.36 -17.49
N PHE A 112 -13.33 4.46 -16.81
CA PHE A 112 -13.81 3.43 -15.89
C PHE A 112 -15.31 3.53 -15.66
N LYS A 113 -15.90 2.43 -15.17
CA LYS A 113 -17.26 2.40 -14.66
C LYS A 113 -17.25 2.72 -13.17
N TYR A 114 -18.24 3.46 -12.71
CA TYR A 114 -18.36 3.89 -11.32
C TYR A 114 -19.75 3.66 -10.77
N LYS A 115 -19.86 2.95 -9.63
CA LYS A 115 -21.09 2.75 -8.89
C LYS A 115 -21.32 3.87 -7.88
N SER A 116 -22.34 4.70 -8.09
CA SER A 116 -22.68 5.78 -7.17
C SER A 116 -23.21 5.25 -5.83
N TYR A 117 -22.86 5.92 -4.74
CA TYR A 117 -23.40 5.60 -3.41
C TYR A 117 -24.91 5.83 -3.33
N TYR A 118 -25.35 6.93 -3.91
CA TYR A 118 -26.76 7.37 -3.80
C TYR A 118 -27.71 6.64 -4.77
N ARG A 119 -27.16 6.07 -5.84
CA ARG A 119 -27.93 5.37 -6.88
C ARG A 119 -27.29 4.02 -7.15
N LYS A 120 -27.49 3.09 -6.21
CA LYS A 120 -26.84 1.78 -6.18
C LYS A 120 -27.04 0.95 -7.45
N ASP A 121 -28.12 1.20 -8.19
CA ASP A 121 -28.48 0.44 -9.40
C ASP A 121 -27.96 1.08 -10.70
N LYS A 122 -27.22 2.20 -10.61
CA LYS A 122 -26.69 2.89 -11.79
C LYS A 122 -25.16 2.89 -11.78
N GLU A 123 -24.63 2.39 -12.86
CA GLU A 123 -23.22 2.57 -13.24
C GLU A 123 -23.11 3.73 -14.21
N TYR A 124 -22.07 4.52 -14.01
CA TYR A 124 -21.70 5.64 -14.88
C TYR A 124 -20.34 5.40 -15.46
N THR A 125 -20.18 5.59 -16.74
CA THR A 125 -18.86 5.60 -17.37
C THR A 125 -18.27 6.98 -17.27
N TYR A 126 -17.06 7.07 -16.75
CA TYR A 126 -16.29 8.30 -16.65
C TYR A 126 -15.06 8.22 -17.54
N GLU A 127 -14.74 9.34 -18.19
CA GLU A 127 -13.42 9.62 -18.74
C GLU A 127 -12.90 10.87 -18.02
N VAL A 128 -11.74 10.74 -17.35
CA VAL A 128 -11.21 11.78 -16.45
C VAL A 128 -9.71 11.93 -16.60
N ILE A 129 -9.22 13.10 -16.20
CA ILE A 129 -7.80 13.39 -16.03
C ILE A 129 -7.44 13.11 -14.58
N PRO A 130 -6.63 12.08 -14.27
CA PRO A 130 -6.21 11.78 -12.91
C PRO A 130 -5.21 12.82 -12.41
N CYS A 131 -5.44 13.41 -11.22
CA CYS A 131 -4.55 14.41 -10.64
C CYS A 131 -3.66 13.81 -9.55
N PHE A 132 -4.26 13.17 -8.54
CA PHE A 132 -3.53 12.51 -7.46
C PHE A 132 -4.41 11.50 -6.72
N ILE A 133 -3.75 10.64 -5.91
CA ILE A 133 -4.40 9.65 -5.06
C ILE A 133 -4.30 10.10 -3.61
N ARG A 134 -5.38 9.89 -2.86
CA ARG A 134 -5.43 10.16 -1.43
C ARG A 134 -5.90 8.93 -0.67
N LEU A 135 -5.14 8.53 0.36
CA LEU A 135 -5.61 7.59 1.35
C LEU A 135 -6.25 8.36 2.51
N PHE A 136 -7.52 8.08 2.80
CA PHE A 136 -8.25 8.66 3.91
C PHE A 136 -9.18 7.63 4.53
N GLU A 137 -9.16 7.46 5.84
CA GLU A 137 -9.98 6.49 6.58
C GLU A 137 -9.96 5.08 5.97
N HIS A 138 -8.75 4.58 5.68
CA HIS A 138 -8.51 3.26 5.06
C HIS A 138 -9.10 3.07 3.65
N ARG A 139 -9.51 4.15 2.98
CA ARG A 139 -10.04 4.12 1.61
C ARG A 139 -9.16 4.93 0.67
N TRP A 140 -9.01 4.43 -0.53
CA TRP A 140 -8.31 5.11 -1.59
C TRP A 140 -9.26 5.96 -2.42
N TYR A 141 -8.89 7.20 -2.63
CA TYR A 141 -9.63 8.17 -3.42
C TYR A 141 -8.79 8.64 -4.59
N LEU A 142 -9.39 8.63 -5.77
CA LEU A 142 -8.87 9.33 -6.94
C LEU A 142 -9.43 10.77 -6.93
N ILE A 143 -8.54 11.74 -6.96
CA ILE A 143 -8.87 13.13 -7.24
C ILE A 143 -8.58 13.35 -8.71
N CYS A 144 -9.58 13.74 -9.48
CA CYS A 144 -9.51 13.86 -10.92
C CYS A 144 -10.35 15.05 -11.41
N GLU A 145 -10.12 15.45 -12.65
CA GLU A 145 -10.88 16.48 -13.36
C GLU A 145 -11.64 15.85 -14.54
N TYR A 146 -12.77 16.45 -14.90
CA TYR A 146 -13.41 16.13 -16.17
C TYR A 146 -12.53 16.59 -17.34
N MET A 147 -12.78 16.03 -18.53
CA MET A 147 -12.03 16.38 -19.75
C MET A 147 -12.10 17.86 -20.09
N ASP A 148 -13.16 18.55 -19.71
CA ASP A 148 -13.35 20.00 -19.89
C ASP A 148 -12.69 20.84 -18.79
N ARG A 149 -12.06 20.19 -17.79
CA ARG A 149 -11.41 20.80 -16.61
C ARG A 149 -12.29 21.76 -15.80
N THR A 150 -13.61 21.65 -15.94
CA THR A 150 -14.55 22.54 -15.26
C THR A 150 -14.76 22.18 -13.80
N GLN A 151 -14.60 20.92 -13.43
CA GLN A 151 -14.89 20.41 -12.09
C GLN A 151 -13.90 19.33 -11.66
N THR A 152 -13.46 19.46 -10.43
CA THR A 152 -12.73 18.40 -9.72
C THR A 152 -13.70 17.40 -9.10
N ARG A 153 -13.36 16.11 -9.15
CA ARG A 153 -14.11 15.03 -8.53
C ARG A 153 -13.22 14.25 -7.57
N VAL A 154 -13.86 13.74 -6.52
CA VAL A 154 -13.25 12.83 -5.56
C VAL A 154 -14.05 11.53 -5.61
N LEU A 155 -13.42 10.47 -6.08
CA LEU A 155 -14.05 9.19 -6.34
C LEU A 155 -13.29 8.07 -5.61
N THR A 156 -14.00 7.16 -4.95
CA THR A 156 -13.38 6.02 -4.25
C THR A 156 -13.01 4.92 -5.24
N LEU A 157 -11.80 4.38 -5.13
CA LEU A 157 -11.33 3.31 -6.03
C LEU A 157 -12.17 2.04 -5.88
N GLU A 158 -12.60 1.71 -4.68
CA GLU A 158 -13.43 0.52 -4.38
C GLU A 158 -14.75 0.44 -5.17
N ARG A 159 -15.14 1.55 -5.81
CA ARG A 159 -16.38 1.67 -6.60
C ARG A 159 -16.13 1.73 -8.10
N MET A 160 -14.88 1.60 -8.50
CA MET A 160 -14.46 1.60 -9.89
C MET A 160 -14.34 0.17 -10.40
N SER A 161 -14.72 -0.03 -11.63
CA SER A 161 -14.53 -1.27 -12.39
C SER A 161 -14.19 -0.97 -13.83
N ASP A 162 -13.68 -1.97 -14.56
CA ASP A 162 -13.36 -1.88 -15.98
C ASP A 162 -12.48 -0.65 -16.29
N MET A 163 -11.42 -0.47 -15.49
CA MET A 163 -10.52 0.68 -15.62
C MET A 163 -9.54 0.46 -16.77
N GLU A 164 -9.48 1.43 -17.67
CA GLU A 164 -8.57 1.46 -18.81
C GLU A 164 -7.83 2.79 -18.89
N VAL A 165 -6.57 2.73 -19.34
CA VAL A 165 -5.76 3.92 -19.59
C VAL A 165 -6.13 4.47 -20.97
N GLY A 166 -6.59 5.71 -21.00
CA GLY A 166 -7.03 6.38 -22.20
C GLY A 166 -5.90 7.09 -22.97
N LYS A 167 -6.25 8.17 -23.64
CA LYS A 167 -5.32 8.95 -24.47
C LYS A 167 -4.35 9.76 -23.62
N LYS A 168 -3.29 10.25 -24.26
CA LYS A 168 -2.41 11.23 -23.65
C LYS A 168 -3.16 12.57 -23.52
N GLU A 169 -3.01 13.20 -22.38
CA GLU A 169 -3.53 14.53 -22.08
C GLU A 169 -2.91 15.61 -22.98
#